data_b58395c5761956169f164631cb5e253a
#
_entry.id   b58395c5761956169f164631cb5e253a
#
_cell.length_a   1.000
_cell.length_b   1.000
_cell.length_c   1.000
_cell.angle_alpha   90.00
_cell.angle_beta   90.00
_cell.angle_gamma   90.00
#
_symmetry.space_group_name_H-M   'P 1'
#
loop_
_entity.id
_entity.type
_entity.pdbx_description
1 polymer ?
#
loop_
_entity_poly.entity_id
_entity_poly.type
_entity_poly.pdbx_seq_one_letter_code
_entity_poly.pdbx_strand_id
1 'polypeptide(L)'
;MKKIQISLIFFALLYLFIISAKINNQEFLNQPLVTEIYTADPSAHLFNNKIYVYPSHDIEVAEPDTDDCGSQYAMRDYRVLSMDYIGGPVTIHNVGLDLDDVPWAKRQFWAPDAAHKDGKYYLYFPTKDKEDIFRIGVAVSNKPEGPFKSTENAIEGSYSMDPTVFEDDDGSYYMYFGGIWGGQLQRWDEDNQYTPSGCDTQDNGIPNSPAISPRIAKMADDMISFAEEVKPIRIIDKEGNPILTKDHNRRFFEAAWIHKRDGIYYLSYSTGDTHYIVYATGDNPYGPFTYQGILNNPVQGWTNHHSTIEINGKWYLFYHDTQLSGQNNLRNVKVAEFFHNQDGTIKTVNSRK
;
A
#
# COMPACT_ATOMS: atom_id res chain seq x y z
N MET A 1 20.58 13.89 52.58
CA MET A 1 19.46 12.97 52.42
C MET A 1 18.37 13.44 51.45
N LYS A 2 17.91 14.71 51.44
CA LYS A 2 16.85 15.20 50.49
C LYS A 2 17.21 15.13 49.01
N LYS A 3 18.48 15.31 48.59
CA LYS A 3 18.87 15.23 47.15
C LYS A 3 18.83 13.79 46.58
N ILE A 4 19.06 12.78 47.38
CA ILE A 4 19.07 11.37 46.92
C ILE A 4 17.63 10.87 46.74
N GLN A 5 16.69 11.32 47.60
CA GLN A 5 15.27 10.97 47.44
C GLN A 5 14.63 11.55 46.18
N ILE A 6 14.98 12.78 45.77
CA ILE A 6 14.45 13.42 44.56
C ILE A 6 14.95 12.69 43.31
N SER A 7 16.21 12.26 43.28
CA SER A 7 16.78 11.51 42.15
C SER A 7 16.14 10.14 41.97
N LEU A 8 15.88 9.42 43.07
CA LEU A 8 15.21 8.11 43.04
C LEU A 8 13.75 8.21 42.52
N ILE A 9 13.03 9.24 42.95
CA ILE A 9 11.64 9.49 42.49
C ILE A 9 11.62 9.81 40.98
N PHE A 10 12.59 10.60 40.48
CA PHE A 10 12.67 10.92 39.06
C PHE A 10 12.99 9.70 38.20
N PHE A 11 13.89 8.83 38.65
CA PHE A 11 14.21 7.56 37.97
C PHE A 11 13.04 6.58 38.02
N ALA A 12 12.30 6.50 39.11
CA ALA A 12 11.13 5.64 39.23
C ALA A 12 9.97 6.12 38.32
N LEU A 13 9.74 7.44 38.22
CA LEU A 13 8.74 8.02 37.31
C LEU A 13 9.14 7.83 35.83
N LEU A 14 10.41 7.98 35.49
CA LEU A 14 10.90 7.74 34.15
C LEU A 14 10.78 6.26 33.76
N TYR A 15 11.07 5.35 34.70
CA TYR A 15 10.95 3.91 34.50
C TYR A 15 9.49 3.47 34.35
N LEU A 16 8.57 4.03 35.14
CA LEU A 16 7.12 3.83 35.02
C LEU A 16 6.58 4.37 33.71
N PHE A 17 7.08 5.52 33.22
CA PHE A 17 6.68 6.08 31.95
C PHE A 17 7.15 5.22 30.77
N ILE A 18 8.40 4.69 30.84
CA ILE A 18 8.95 3.77 29.84
C ILE A 18 8.20 2.43 29.83
N ILE A 19 7.82 1.91 31.01
CA ILE A 19 7.02 0.67 31.10
C ILE A 19 5.61 0.91 30.57
N SER A 20 4.96 2.01 30.92
CA SER A 20 3.62 2.36 30.41
C SER A 20 3.63 2.54 28.90
N ALA A 21 4.64 3.21 28.33
CA ALA A 21 4.80 3.36 26.90
C ALA A 21 5.05 2.01 26.18
N LYS A 22 5.84 1.10 26.79
CA LYS A 22 6.05 -0.25 26.26
C LYS A 22 4.80 -1.13 26.33
N ILE A 23 4.02 -1.04 27.40
CA ILE A 23 2.78 -1.82 27.57
C ILE A 23 1.75 -1.35 26.53
N ASN A 24 1.56 -0.04 26.37
CA ASN A 24 0.65 0.49 25.36
C ASN A 24 1.05 0.11 23.92
N ASN A 25 2.33 0.09 23.59
CA ASN A 25 2.78 -0.33 22.25
C ASN A 25 2.49 -1.82 21.97
N GLN A 26 2.56 -2.71 22.96
CA GLN A 26 2.29 -4.14 22.76
C GLN A 26 0.79 -4.45 22.62
N GLU A 27 -0.07 -3.71 23.32
CA GLU A 27 -1.52 -3.87 23.21
C GLU A 27 -2.07 -3.34 21.87
N PHE A 28 -1.38 -2.40 21.25
CA PHE A 28 -1.80 -1.78 19.99
C PHE A 28 -1.39 -2.59 18.75
N LEU A 29 -0.28 -3.32 18.81
CA LEU A 29 0.18 -4.13 17.67
C LEU A 29 -0.82 -5.23 17.33
N ASN A 30 -1.10 -5.42 16.05
CA ASN A 30 -2.07 -6.38 15.53
C ASN A 30 -3.54 -6.15 15.98
N GLN A 31 -3.86 -4.92 16.40
CA GLN A 31 -5.23 -4.51 16.65
C GLN A 31 -5.69 -3.52 15.56
N PRO A 32 -6.99 -3.45 15.25
CA PRO A 32 -7.51 -2.42 14.35
C PRO A 32 -7.11 -1.01 14.80
N LEU A 33 -6.61 -0.19 13.89
CA LEU A 33 -6.22 1.19 14.20
C LEU A 33 -7.40 2.03 14.64
N VAL A 34 -8.56 1.79 14.03
CA VAL A 34 -9.85 2.42 14.32
C VAL A 34 -10.95 1.37 14.22
N THR A 35 -12.07 1.61 14.87
CA THR A 35 -13.23 0.72 14.89
C THR A 35 -14.53 1.39 14.43
N GLU A 36 -14.48 2.69 14.23
CA GLU A 36 -15.62 3.53 13.86
C GLU A 36 -15.94 3.49 12.37
N ILE A 37 -14.95 3.12 11.56
CA ILE A 37 -15.05 2.98 10.09
C ILE A 37 -14.27 1.74 9.66
N TYR A 38 -14.65 1.16 8.53
CA TYR A 38 -13.90 0.10 7.89
C TYR A 38 -12.80 0.68 7.01
N THR A 39 -11.58 0.15 7.13
CA THR A 39 -10.41 0.68 6.43
C THR A 39 -9.55 -0.45 5.87
N ALA A 40 -8.96 -0.25 4.69
CA ALA A 40 -8.16 -1.26 4.03
C ALA A 40 -6.95 -0.66 3.30
N ASP A 41 -6.13 -1.50 2.69
CA ASP A 41 -5.10 -1.13 1.73
C ASP A 41 -4.23 0.05 2.23
N PRO A 42 -3.59 -0.08 3.40
CA PRO A 42 -2.95 1.04 4.07
C PRO A 42 -1.68 1.51 3.36
N SER A 43 -1.58 2.79 3.07
CA SER A 43 -0.36 3.48 2.71
C SER A 43 0.07 4.38 3.87
N ALA A 44 1.20 4.07 4.51
CA ALA A 44 1.67 4.75 5.71
C ALA A 44 2.92 5.59 5.44
N HIS A 45 2.89 6.85 5.85
CA HIS A 45 3.97 7.82 5.66
C HIS A 45 4.28 8.60 6.93
N LEU A 46 5.52 9.07 7.05
CA LEU A 46 5.95 9.98 8.11
C LEU A 46 6.11 11.39 7.52
N PHE A 47 5.14 12.25 7.76
CA PHE A 47 5.21 13.66 7.36
C PHE A 47 5.30 14.55 8.60
N ASN A 48 6.27 15.46 8.64
CA ASN A 48 6.47 16.41 9.76
C ASN A 48 6.52 15.70 11.14
N ASN A 49 7.20 14.56 11.24
CA ASN A 49 7.29 13.72 12.43
C ASN A 49 5.95 13.16 12.96
N LYS A 50 4.93 13.12 12.12
CA LYS A 50 3.63 12.52 12.42
C LYS A 50 3.33 11.43 11.40
N ILE A 51 2.75 10.33 11.85
CA ILE A 51 2.38 9.19 11.02
C ILE A 51 1.01 9.49 10.41
N TYR A 52 0.93 9.38 9.09
CA TYR A 52 -0.31 9.44 8.33
C TYR A 52 -0.52 8.12 7.63
N VAL A 53 -1.74 7.61 7.65
CA VAL A 53 -2.14 6.42 6.93
C VAL A 53 -3.28 6.80 6.00
N TYR A 54 -3.13 6.45 4.73
CA TYR A 54 -4.10 6.68 3.66
C TYR A 54 -4.70 5.33 3.27
N PRO A 55 -5.81 4.95 3.88
CA PRO A 55 -6.48 3.70 3.56
C PRO A 55 -7.57 3.89 2.51
N SER A 56 -7.98 2.79 1.87
CA SER A 56 -9.33 2.67 1.33
C SER A 56 -10.35 2.77 2.46
N HIS A 57 -11.49 3.43 2.20
CA HIS A 57 -12.62 3.49 3.12
C HIS A 57 -13.70 2.52 2.65
N ASP A 58 -13.74 1.33 3.24
CA ASP A 58 -14.70 0.31 2.90
C ASP A 58 -16.11 0.71 3.35
N ILE A 59 -17.09 0.47 2.50
CA ILE A 59 -18.50 0.75 2.76
C ILE A 59 -19.36 -0.50 2.53
N GLU A 60 -20.49 -0.58 3.20
CA GLU A 60 -21.47 -1.63 2.96
C GLU A 60 -22.11 -1.48 1.57
N VAL A 61 -22.24 -2.61 0.86
CA VAL A 61 -22.88 -2.69 -0.45
C VAL A 61 -23.98 -3.73 -0.37
N ALA A 62 -25.23 -3.31 -0.53
CA ALA A 62 -26.38 -4.20 -0.38
C ALA A 62 -26.44 -5.26 -1.48
N GLU A 63 -26.19 -4.87 -2.73
CA GLU A 63 -26.24 -5.75 -3.91
C GLU A 63 -25.06 -5.39 -4.84
N PRO A 64 -23.93 -6.11 -4.79
CA PRO A 64 -22.85 -5.92 -5.73
C PRO A 64 -23.28 -6.25 -7.16
N ASP A 65 -22.82 -5.43 -8.12
CA ASP A 65 -23.01 -5.73 -9.55
C ASP A 65 -22.13 -6.93 -9.93
N THR A 66 -22.75 -8.05 -10.26
CA THR A 66 -22.04 -9.30 -10.57
C THR A 66 -21.30 -9.26 -11.90
N ASP A 67 -21.62 -8.31 -12.79
CA ASP A 67 -20.96 -8.14 -14.07
C ASP A 67 -19.70 -7.25 -13.95
N ASP A 68 -19.45 -6.67 -12.78
CA ASP A 68 -18.27 -5.88 -12.47
C ASP A 68 -17.34 -6.60 -11.49
N CYS A 69 -16.14 -6.93 -11.95
CA CYS A 69 -15.09 -7.52 -11.12
C CYS A 69 -14.71 -6.57 -9.98
N GLY A 70 -14.95 -7.02 -8.75
CA GLY A 70 -14.64 -6.23 -7.56
C GLY A 70 -15.72 -5.22 -7.18
N SER A 71 -16.97 -5.31 -7.71
CA SER A 71 -18.06 -4.40 -7.40
C SER A 71 -18.41 -4.33 -5.91
N GLN A 72 -18.12 -5.39 -5.15
CA GLN A 72 -18.26 -5.40 -3.70
C GLN A 72 -17.31 -4.42 -2.98
N TYR A 73 -16.27 -3.93 -3.65
CA TYR A 73 -15.35 -2.91 -3.16
C TYR A 73 -15.73 -1.55 -3.76
N ALA A 74 -16.87 -0.99 -3.33
CA ALA A 74 -17.49 0.19 -3.92
C ALA A 74 -17.15 1.50 -3.20
N MET A 75 -15.91 1.63 -2.73
CA MET A 75 -15.44 2.81 -2.01
C MET A 75 -15.63 4.10 -2.82
N ARG A 76 -15.99 5.20 -2.12
CA ARG A 76 -16.33 6.47 -2.73
C ARG A 76 -15.53 7.65 -2.20
N ASP A 77 -14.92 7.52 -1.03
CA ASP A 77 -14.15 8.60 -0.41
C ASP A 77 -12.89 8.05 0.26
N TYR A 78 -11.94 8.95 0.52
CA TYR A 78 -10.76 8.64 1.32
C TYR A 78 -10.82 9.36 2.66
N ARG A 79 -10.50 8.61 3.71
CA ARG A 79 -10.34 9.09 5.08
C ARG A 79 -8.88 8.94 5.48
N VAL A 80 -8.24 10.04 5.86
CA VAL A 80 -6.86 9.98 6.35
C VAL A 80 -6.87 9.69 7.84
N LEU A 81 -6.02 8.77 8.28
CA LEU A 81 -5.77 8.50 9.69
C LEU A 81 -4.44 9.14 10.09
N SER A 82 -4.32 9.63 11.31
CA SER A 82 -3.02 10.09 11.81
C SER A 82 -2.79 9.77 13.27
N MET A 83 -1.52 9.58 13.63
CA MET A 83 -1.07 9.36 15.00
C MET A 83 0.33 9.93 15.20
N ASP A 84 0.66 10.35 16.43
CA ASP A 84 1.98 10.92 16.72
C ASP A 84 3.06 9.85 16.91
N TYR A 85 2.66 8.64 17.31
CA TYR A 85 3.53 7.48 17.47
C TYR A 85 2.73 6.18 17.38
N ILE A 86 3.38 5.08 17.04
CA ILE A 86 2.76 3.74 17.02
C ILE A 86 2.24 3.39 18.42
N GLY A 87 0.92 3.08 18.49
CA GLY A 87 0.21 2.82 19.75
C GLY A 87 -0.35 4.08 20.43
N GLY A 88 -0.20 5.24 19.80
CA GLY A 88 -0.85 6.47 20.23
C GLY A 88 -2.32 6.55 19.78
N PRO A 89 -3.06 7.55 20.28
CA PRO A 89 -4.40 7.83 19.79
C PRO A 89 -4.42 8.09 18.28
N VAL A 90 -5.38 7.47 17.60
CA VAL A 90 -5.58 7.66 16.15
C VAL A 90 -6.67 8.69 15.91
N THR A 91 -6.37 9.67 15.07
CA THR A 91 -7.34 10.66 14.61
C THR A 91 -7.86 10.25 13.24
N ILE A 92 -9.16 10.10 13.09
CA ILE A 92 -9.85 9.96 11.81
C ILE A 92 -10.15 11.37 11.30
N HIS A 93 -9.55 11.75 10.18
CA HIS A 93 -9.81 13.06 9.57
C HIS A 93 -11.11 13.03 8.77
N ASN A 94 -11.62 14.23 8.43
CA ASN A 94 -12.77 14.37 7.53
C ASN A 94 -12.44 13.82 6.15
N VAL A 95 -13.44 13.75 5.26
CA VAL A 95 -13.25 13.34 3.87
C VAL A 95 -12.10 14.14 3.24
N GLY A 96 -11.06 13.42 2.85
CA GLY A 96 -9.88 14.00 2.19
C GLY A 96 -10.12 14.23 0.71
N LEU A 97 -10.84 13.30 0.05
CA LEU A 97 -11.27 13.36 -1.34
C LEU A 97 -12.55 12.53 -1.49
N ASP A 98 -13.56 13.07 -2.18
CA ASP A 98 -14.79 12.36 -2.56
C ASP A 98 -14.77 12.05 -4.07
N LEU A 99 -15.37 10.93 -4.46
CA LEU A 99 -15.48 10.51 -5.86
C LEU A 99 -16.19 11.57 -6.73
N ASP A 100 -17.20 12.25 -6.15
CA ASP A 100 -17.96 13.27 -6.86
C ASP A 100 -17.12 14.54 -7.14
N ASP A 101 -15.97 14.71 -6.48
CA ASP A 101 -15.01 15.81 -6.73
C ASP A 101 -13.99 15.46 -7.83
N VAL A 102 -14.08 14.27 -8.47
CA VAL A 102 -13.17 13.81 -9.52
C VAL A 102 -13.91 13.75 -10.86
N PRO A 103 -13.73 14.74 -11.75
CA PRO A 103 -14.60 14.94 -12.93
C PRO A 103 -14.61 13.77 -13.94
N TRP A 104 -13.49 13.07 -14.04
CA TRP A 104 -13.30 11.96 -14.97
C TRP A 104 -13.66 10.59 -14.40
N ALA A 105 -13.74 10.46 -13.06
CA ALA A 105 -14.03 9.22 -12.39
C ALA A 105 -15.50 8.80 -12.53
N LYS A 106 -15.74 7.51 -12.38
CA LYS A 106 -17.08 6.92 -12.38
C LYS A 106 -17.37 6.18 -11.08
N ARG A 107 -16.45 5.33 -10.61
CA ARG A 107 -16.67 4.46 -9.46
C ARG A 107 -15.39 3.82 -8.93
N GLN A 108 -15.44 3.26 -7.71
CA GLN A 108 -14.44 2.41 -7.09
C GLN A 108 -13.11 3.15 -6.81
N PHE A 109 -13.09 3.92 -5.73
CA PHE A 109 -11.86 4.45 -5.16
C PHE A 109 -11.11 3.36 -4.39
N TRP A 110 -10.15 2.70 -5.05
CA TRP A 110 -9.38 1.62 -4.45
C TRP A 110 -8.09 2.13 -3.78
N ALA A 111 -7.14 1.23 -3.51
CA ALA A 111 -5.95 1.46 -2.71
C ALA A 111 -5.17 2.74 -3.09
N PRO A 112 -5.13 3.77 -2.24
CA PRO A 112 -4.40 5.00 -2.52
C PRO A 112 -2.97 4.95 -2.02
N ASP A 113 -2.16 5.90 -2.48
CA ASP A 113 -0.88 6.26 -1.88
C ASP A 113 -0.72 7.77 -1.80
N ALA A 114 0.27 8.25 -1.02
CA ALA A 114 0.58 9.65 -0.88
C ALA A 114 2.07 9.94 -0.99
N ALA A 115 2.40 11.11 -1.51
CA ALA A 115 3.77 11.64 -1.51
C ALA A 115 3.79 13.11 -1.07
N HIS A 116 4.96 13.58 -0.68
CA HIS A 116 5.19 14.98 -0.34
C HIS A 116 6.35 15.53 -1.16
N LYS A 117 6.14 16.69 -1.79
CA LYS A 117 7.20 17.42 -2.49
C LYS A 117 6.92 18.92 -2.44
N ASP A 118 7.94 19.72 -2.16
CA ASP A 118 7.88 21.20 -2.21
C ASP A 118 6.71 21.82 -1.41
N GLY A 119 6.43 21.25 -0.22
CA GLY A 119 5.37 21.72 0.68
C GLY A 119 3.96 21.36 0.24
N LYS A 120 3.80 20.50 -0.76
CA LYS A 120 2.53 19.96 -1.22
C LYS A 120 2.45 18.46 -0.97
N TYR A 121 1.24 17.98 -0.72
CA TYR A 121 0.90 16.59 -0.54
C TYR A 121 0.08 16.13 -1.74
N TYR A 122 0.45 14.98 -2.29
CA TYR A 122 -0.14 14.38 -3.47
C TYR A 122 -0.78 13.06 -3.03
N LEU A 123 -2.08 12.91 -3.29
CA LEU A 123 -2.82 11.67 -3.10
C LEU A 123 -3.01 11.02 -4.47
N TYR A 124 -2.41 9.83 -4.65
CA TYR A 124 -2.57 9.02 -5.86
C TYR A 124 -3.64 7.97 -5.60
N PHE A 125 -4.54 7.79 -6.54
CA PHE A 125 -5.67 6.91 -6.34
C PHE A 125 -6.10 6.25 -7.66
N PRO A 126 -6.39 4.94 -7.63
CA PRO A 126 -7.00 4.28 -8.76
C PRO A 126 -8.53 4.43 -8.68
N THR A 127 -9.13 4.68 -9.83
CA THR A 127 -10.59 4.66 -10.00
C THR A 127 -10.94 4.33 -11.43
N LYS A 128 -12.12 3.75 -11.66
CA LYS A 128 -12.63 3.52 -13.02
C LYS A 128 -13.08 4.83 -13.66
N ASP A 129 -12.63 5.04 -14.89
CA ASP A 129 -13.08 6.12 -15.75
C ASP A 129 -14.51 5.86 -16.32
N LYS A 130 -14.98 6.71 -17.21
CA LYS A 130 -16.32 6.61 -17.81
C LYS A 130 -16.51 5.35 -18.67
N GLU A 131 -15.43 4.76 -19.14
CA GLU A 131 -15.37 3.52 -19.93
C GLU A 131 -15.16 2.26 -19.07
N ASP A 132 -15.22 2.38 -17.74
CA ASP A 132 -14.97 1.31 -16.77
C ASP A 132 -13.53 0.74 -16.82
N ILE A 133 -12.58 1.56 -17.22
CA ILE A 133 -11.16 1.24 -17.22
C ILE A 133 -10.50 1.91 -16.01
N PHE A 134 -9.77 1.14 -15.21
CA PHE A 134 -8.98 1.72 -14.12
C PHE A 134 -7.88 2.64 -14.65
N ARG A 135 -7.84 3.85 -14.09
CA ARG A 135 -6.80 4.86 -14.27
C ARG A 135 -6.30 5.31 -12.91
N ILE A 136 -5.10 5.84 -12.87
CA ILE A 136 -4.55 6.45 -11.66
C ILE A 136 -4.72 7.97 -11.75
N GLY A 137 -5.42 8.53 -10.77
CA GLY A 137 -5.56 9.96 -10.58
C GLY A 137 -4.57 10.50 -9.57
N VAL A 138 -4.47 11.82 -9.52
CA VAL A 138 -3.74 12.54 -8.49
C VAL A 138 -4.57 13.72 -8.00
N ALA A 139 -4.56 13.93 -6.69
CA ALA A 139 -5.16 15.09 -6.06
C ALA A 139 -4.14 15.78 -5.14
N VAL A 140 -4.19 17.08 -5.03
CA VAL A 140 -3.16 17.90 -4.38
C VAL A 140 -3.74 18.67 -3.20
N SER A 141 -2.98 18.71 -2.10
CA SER A 141 -3.31 19.48 -0.90
C SER A 141 -2.08 20.21 -0.34
N ASN A 142 -2.30 21.25 0.45
CA ASN A 142 -1.25 21.89 1.27
C ASN A 142 -1.14 21.26 2.67
N LYS A 143 -1.94 20.24 2.97
CA LYS A 143 -1.96 19.53 4.25
C LYS A 143 -1.99 18.03 4.01
N PRO A 144 -1.29 17.23 4.81
CA PRO A 144 -1.26 15.78 4.65
C PRO A 144 -2.64 15.12 4.81
N GLU A 145 -3.52 15.68 5.62
CA GLU A 145 -4.89 15.19 5.83
C GLU A 145 -5.90 15.67 4.79
N GLY A 146 -5.49 16.52 3.86
CA GLY A 146 -6.38 17.13 2.89
C GLY A 146 -7.05 18.44 3.39
N PRO A 147 -8.21 18.89 2.81
CA PRO A 147 -8.82 18.26 1.64
C PRO A 147 -7.93 18.33 0.40
N PHE A 148 -8.02 17.30 -0.42
CA PHE A 148 -7.30 17.21 -1.69
C PHE A 148 -8.18 17.68 -2.84
N LYS A 149 -7.55 18.34 -3.82
CA LYS A 149 -8.20 18.75 -5.05
C LYS A 149 -7.67 17.90 -6.22
N SER A 150 -8.56 17.13 -6.86
CA SER A 150 -8.21 16.32 -8.03
C SER A 150 -7.80 17.17 -9.22
N THR A 151 -6.92 16.62 -10.06
CA THR A 151 -6.69 17.06 -11.43
C THR A 151 -7.93 16.80 -12.30
N GLU A 152 -8.05 17.54 -13.42
CA GLU A 152 -9.18 17.38 -14.34
C GLU A 152 -9.17 16.05 -15.10
N ASN A 153 -8.00 15.41 -15.23
CA ASN A 153 -7.81 14.13 -15.92
C ASN A 153 -6.99 13.19 -15.05
N ALA A 154 -7.05 11.89 -15.34
CA ALA A 154 -6.11 10.91 -14.82
C ALA A 154 -4.68 11.21 -15.31
N ILE A 155 -3.68 10.65 -14.64
CA ILE A 155 -2.29 10.71 -15.12
C ILE A 155 -2.23 10.04 -16.51
N GLU A 156 -1.77 10.76 -17.50
CA GLU A 156 -1.67 10.28 -18.88
C GLU A 156 -0.75 9.05 -18.94
N GLY A 157 -1.17 8.00 -19.64
CA GLY A 157 -0.45 6.72 -19.73
C GLY A 157 -0.63 5.82 -18.52
N SER A 158 -1.38 6.25 -17.47
CA SER A 158 -1.68 5.39 -16.32
C SER A 158 -2.81 4.41 -16.61
N TYR A 159 -2.76 3.27 -15.94
CA TYR A 159 -3.79 2.23 -15.98
C TYR A 159 -3.69 1.31 -14.75
N SER A 160 -4.66 0.39 -14.60
CA SER A 160 -4.71 -0.54 -13.48
C SER A 160 -4.83 0.17 -12.12
N MET A 161 -4.27 -0.39 -11.04
CA MET A 161 -4.55 0.01 -9.68
C MET A 161 -3.29 -0.03 -8.78
N ASP A 162 -3.49 0.24 -7.50
CA ASP A 162 -2.51 0.12 -6.41
C ASP A 162 -1.22 0.92 -6.66
N PRO A 163 -1.33 2.24 -6.91
CA PRO A 163 -0.15 3.08 -7.04
C PRO A 163 0.60 3.15 -5.72
N THR A 164 1.93 3.12 -5.79
CA THR A 164 2.86 3.45 -4.71
C THR A 164 3.92 4.39 -5.27
N VAL A 165 4.10 5.54 -4.64
CA VAL A 165 5.09 6.55 -5.08
C VAL A 165 6.24 6.60 -4.10
N PHE A 166 7.40 6.20 -4.56
CA PHE A 166 8.62 6.12 -3.79
C PHE A 166 9.56 7.28 -4.13
N GLU A 167 10.04 7.97 -3.10
CA GLU A 167 11.12 8.96 -3.20
C GLU A 167 12.46 8.27 -3.01
N ASP A 168 13.34 8.35 -4.00
CA ASP A 168 14.70 7.81 -3.93
C ASP A 168 15.67 8.83 -3.34
N ASP A 169 16.87 8.37 -2.92
CA ASP A 169 17.91 9.18 -2.26
C ASP A 169 18.41 10.35 -3.14
N ASP A 170 18.22 10.26 -4.46
CA ASP A 170 18.59 11.33 -5.40
C ASP A 170 17.47 12.39 -5.61
N GLY A 171 16.35 12.23 -4.89
CA GLY A 171 15.16 13.09 -5.01
C GLY A 171 14.29 12.79 -6.22
N SER A 172 14.55 11.71 -6.95
CA SER A 172 13.64 11.20 -7.98
C SER A 172 12.46 10.46 -7.36
N TYR A 173 11.30 10.55 -8.00
CA TYR A 173 10.09 9.83 -7.58
C TYR A 173 9.72 8.79 -8.62
N TYR A 174 9.35 7.61 -8.19
CA TYR A 174 8.94 6.49 -9.03
C TYR A 174 7.59 5.97 -8.58
N MET A 175 6.65 5.81 -9.52
CA MET A 175 5.38 5.16 -9.23
C MET A 175 5.46 3.69 -9.63
N TYR A 176 5.16 2.81 -8.68
CA TYR A 176 4.94 1.38 -8.88
C TYR A 176 3.45 1.12 -8.82
N PHE A 177 2.91 0.28 -9.71
CA PHE A 177 1.47 0.03 -9.74
C PHE A 177 1.10 -1.25 -10.46
N GLY A 178 -0.16 -1.63 -10.34
CA GLY A 178 -0.76 -2.73 -11.07
C GLY A 178 -1.42 -3.76 -10.17
N GLY A 179 -2.42 -4.41 -10.71
CA GLY A 179 -3.09 -5.56 -10.13
C GLY A 179 -3.85 -6.31 -11.19
N ILE A 180 -3.77 -7.65 -11.16
CA ILE A 180 -4.49 -8.52 -12.10
C ILE A 180 -5.95 -8.74 -11.65
N TRP A 181 -6.72 -9.44 -12.44
CA TRP A 181 -8.15 -9.70 -12.26
C TRP A 181 -8.97 -8.38 -12.20
N GLY A 182 -9.58 -8.06 -11.08
CA GLY A 182 -10.34 -6.83 -10.90
C GLY A 182 -9.57 -5.55 -11.19
N GLY A 183 -8.25 -5.57 -10.99
CA GLY A 183 -7.36 -4.45 -11.30
C GLY A 183 -6.99 -4.29 -12.78
N GLN A 184 -7.44 -5.21 -13.64
CA GLN A 184 -7.39 -5.13 -15.09
C GLN A 184 -5.97 -5.13 -15.73
N LEU A 185 -4.89 -5.40 -14.95
CA LEU A 185 -3.54 -5.35 -15.49
C LEU A 185 -3.31 -6.36 -16.63
N GLN A 186 -3.98 -7.54 -16.59
CA GLN A 186 -3.91 -8.57 -17.64
C GLN A 186 -4.52 -8.11 -18.98
N ARG A 187 -5.21 -6.98 -19.01
CA ARG A 187 -5.78 -6.38 -20.22
C ARG A 187 -4.82 -5.44 -20.95
N TRP A 188 -3.62 -5.24 -20.37
CA TRP A 188 -2.59 -4.35 -20.87
C TRP A 188 -1.35 -5.17 -21.23
N ASP A 189 -0.90 -5.08 -22.48
CA ASP A 189 0.33 -5.73 -22.92
C ASP A 189 1.59 -4.94 -22.52
N GLU A 190 2.75 -5.42 -22.93
CA GLU A 190 4.04 -4.78 -22.63
C GLU A 190 4.25 -3.46 -23.38
N ASP A 191 3.52 -3.22 -24.47
CA ASP A 191 3.51 -1.99 -25.25
C ASP A 191 2.39 -1.02 -24.78
N ASN A 192 1.81 -1.27 -23.59
CA ASN A 192 0.74 -0.46 -22.99
C ASN A 192 -0.55 -0.36 -23.83
N GLN A 193 -0.84 -1.40 -24.65
CA GLN A 193 -2.05 -1.46 -25.44
C GLN A 193 -3.16 -2.21 -24.67
N TYR A 194 -4.36 -1.62 -24.61
CA TYR A 194 -5.51 -2.18 -23.91
C TYR A 194 -6.30 -3.12 -24.81
N THR A 195 -6.56 -4.33 -24.31
CA THR A 195 -7.48 -5.29 -24.93
C THR A 195 -8.65 -5.56 -23.99
N PRO A 196 -9.89 -5.14 -24.33
CA PRO A 196 -11.04 -5.41 -23.51
C PRO A 196 -11.28 -6.91 -23.29
N SER A 197 -11.53 -7.31 -22.06
CA SER A 197 -11.99 -8.66 -21.71
C SER A 197 -13.06 -8.56 -20.63
N GLY A 198 -13.85 -9.63 -20.44
CA GLY A 198 -14.85 -9.69 -19.37
C GLY A 198 -14.21 -9.73 -17.97
N CYS A 199 -15.03 -10.01 -16.97
CA CYS A 199 -14.60 -10.31 -15.62
C CYS A 199 -13.92 -11.68 -15.56
N ASP A 200 -12.79 -11.82 -16.21
CA ASP A 200 -12.02 -13.04 -16.11
C ASP A 200 -11.10 -12.99 -14.87
N THR A 201 -11.06 -14.10 -14.18
CA THR A 201 -10.14 -14.35 -13.07
C THR A 201 -8.90 -15.08 -13.57
N GLN A 202 -8.58 -14.91 -14.85
CA GLN A 202 -7.42 -15.53 -15.46
C GLN A 202 -6.28 -14.50 -15.55
N ASP A 203 -5.08 -14.96 -15.29
CA ASP A 203 -3.86 -14.19 -15.48
C ASP A 203 -3.66 -13.94 -16.99
N ASN A 204 -2.54 -14.39 -17.57
CA ASN A 204 -2.37 -14.40 -19.02
C ASN A 204 -2.80 -15.72 -19.69
N GLY A 205 -3.41 -16.64 -18.93
CA GLY A 205 -3.91 -17.92 -19.42
C GLY A 205 -2.83 -18.96 -19.81
N ILE A 206 -1.54 -18.64 -19.64
CA ILE A 206 -0.42 -19.50 -20.07
C ILE A 206 0.43 -19.90 -18.85
N PRO A 207 0.22 -21.08 -18.25
CA PRO A 207 0.83 -21.47 -16.97
C PRO A 207 2.36 -21.45 -16.93
N ASN A 208 3.01 -21.67 -18.04
CA ASN A 208 4.47 -21.74 -18.13
C ASN A 208 5.10 -20.49 -18.77
N SER A 209 4.33 -19.43 -18.98
CA SER A 209 4.87 -18.12 -19.37
C SER A 209 5.34 -17.32 -18.15
N PRO A 210 6.19 -16.31 -18.32
CA PRO A 210 6.46 -15.33 -17.28
C PRO A 210 5.16 -14.77 -16.72
N ALA A 211 5.08 -14.63 -15.41
CA ALA A 211 3.94 -14.01 -14.74
C ALA A 211 3.84 -12.52 -15.13
N ILE A 212 2.61 -12.01 -15.15
CA ILE A 212 2.38 -10.57 -15.25
C ILE A 212 3.07 -9.91 -14.04
N SER A 213 3.75 -8.81 -14.29
CA SER A 213 4.55 -8.10 -13.29
C SER A 213 4.00 -6.70 -13.03
N PRO A 214 4.33 -6.08 -11.87
CA PRO A 214 3.98 -4.69 -11.63
C PRO A 214 4.61 -3.77 -12.68
N ARG A 215 4.11 -2.57 -12.76
CA ARG A 215 4.59 -1.51 -13.65
C ARG A 215 5.35 -0.46 -12.86
N ILE A 216 6.24 0.25 -13.55
CA ILE A 216 6.97 1.40 -13.02
C ILE A 216 7.01 2.52 -14.06
N ALA A 217 6.94 3.75 -13.58
CA ALA A 217 7.32 4.94 -14.33
C ALA A 217 7.95 5.97 -13.39
N LYS A 218 8.95 6.70 -13.88
CA LYS A 218 9.48 7.86 -13.16
C LYS A 218 8.46 8.99 -13.23
N MET A 219 8.17 9.61 -12.08
CA MET A 219 7.33 10.81 -12.03
C MET A 219 8.08 12.02 -12.59
N ALA A 220 7.36 12.89 -13.26
CA ALA A 220 7.88 14.21 -13.62
C ALA A 220 7.98 15.13 -12.39
N ASP A 221 8.69 16.23 -12.53
CA ASP A 221 8.91 17.16 -11.40
C ASP A 221 7.63 17.78 -10.87
N ASP A 222 6.58 17.83 -11.67
CA ASP A 222 5.25 18.33 -11.29
C ASP A 222 4.46 17.37 -10.39
N MET A 223 4.89 16.12 -10.25
CA MET A 223 4.26 15.05 -9.49
C MET A 223 2.84 14.67 -9.94
N ILE A 224 2.41 15.14 -11.12
CA ILE A 224 1.07 14.87 -11.69
C ILE A 224 1.13 14.22 -13.07
N SER A 225 2.34 13.95 -13.55
CA SER A 225 2.59 13.30 -14.85
C SER A 225 3.78 12.34 -14.76
N PHE A 226 3.91 11.45 -15.74
CA PHE A 226 5.10 10.60 -15.91
C PHE A 226 6.17 11.33 -16.73
N ALA A 227 7.43 11.16 -16.35
CA ALA A 227 8.60 11.66 -17.10
C ALA A 227 9.04 10.69 -18.21
N GLU A 228 8.49 9.48 -18.24
CA GLU A 228 8.85 8.41 -19.17
C GLU A 228 7.65 7.49 -19.42
N GLU A 229 7.79 6.60 -20.40
CA GLU A 229 6.81 5.54 -20.64
C GLU A 229 6.80 4.51 -19.52
N VAL A 230 5.61 3.97 -19.23
CA VAL A 230 5.41 2.89 -18.25
C VAL A 230 6.12 1.62 -18.73
N LYS A 231 6.83 0.96 -17.81
CA LYS A 231 7.62 -0.25 -18.07
C LYS A 231 7.22 -1.39 -17.12
N PRO A 232 7.25 -2.65 -17.59
CA PRO A 232 7.11 -3.80 -16.70
C PRO A 232 8.37 -3.98 -15.83
N ILE A 233 8.18 -4.39 -14.58
CA ILE A 233 9.26 -4.76 -13.65
C ILE A 233 9.51 -6.27 -13.76
N ARG A 234 10.77 -6.68 -13.94
CA ARG A 234 11.11 -8.09 -13.93
C ARG A 234 11.32 -8.59 -12.49
N ILE A 235 10.54 -9.64 -12.13
CA ILE A 235 10.74 -10.41 -10.90
C ILE A 235 11.29 -11.78 -11.30
N ILE A 236 12.43 -12.15 -10.71
CA ILE A 236 13.17 -13.38 -11.04
C ILE A 236 13.38 -14.24 -9.79
N ASP A 237 13.66 -15.51 -9.98
CA ASP A 237 14.14 -16.41 -8.93
C ASP A 237 15.64 -16.21 -8.68
N LYS A 238 16.19 -16.97 -7.73
CA LYS A 238 17.63 -16.90 -7.36
C LYS A 238 18.55 -17.43 -8.46
N GLU A 239 18.03 -18.21 -9.40
CA GLU A 239 18.71 -18.74 -10.57
C GLU A 239 18.64 -17.78 -11.76
N GLY A 240 17.93 -16.66 -11.64
CA GLY A 240 17.77 -15.64 -12.69
C GLY A 240 16.63 -15.91 -13.67
N ASN A 241 15.78 -16.92 -13.41
CA ASN A 241 14.63 -17.22 -14.25
C ASN A 241 13.42 -16.36 -13.85
N PRO A 242 12.53 -15.99 -14.79
CA PRO A 242 11.31 -15.29 -14.45
C PRO A 242 10.39 -16.16 -13.57
N ILE A 243 9.69 -15.55 -12.63
CA ILE A 243 8.59 -16.21 -11.93
C ILE A 243 7.49 -16.53 -12.93
N LEU A 244 6.94 -17.73 -12.88
CA LEU A 244 5.96 -18.21 -13.86
C LEU A 244 4.52 -17.96 -13.38
N THR A 245 3.60 -17.83 -14.32
CA THR A 245 2.15 -17.63 -14.04
C THR A 245 1.58 -18.70 -13.11
N LYS A 246 1.97 -19.95 -13.28
CA LYS A 246 1.52 -21.07 -12.41
C LYS A 246 2.06 -21.03 -10.98
N ASP A 247 3.03 -20.18 -10.69
CA ASP A 247 3.67 -20.11 -9.38
C ASP A 247 2.92 -19.11 -8.47
N HIS A 248 1.73 -19.48 -8.08
CA HIS A 248 0.82 -18.66 -7.31
C HIS A 248 1.36 -18.21 -5.96
N ASN A 249 2.34 -18.90 -5.39
CA ASN A 249 2.97 -18.51 -4.13
C ASN A 249 4.02 -17.40 -4.27
N ARG A 250 4.47 -17.11 -5.48
CA ARG A 250 5.54 -16.14 -5.74
C ARG A 250 5.21 -15.11 -6.80
N ARG A 251 4.22 -15.39 -7.67
CA ARG A 251 3.84 -14.45 -8.73
C ARG A 251 3.23 -13.18 -8.16
N PHE A 252 3.44 -12.08 -8.86
CA PHE A 252 2.76 -10.83 -8.58
C PHE A 252 1.25 -10.95 -8.83
N PHE A 253 0.46 -10.40 -7.92
CA PHE A 253 -0.98 -10.24 -8.09
C PHE A 253 -1.38 -8.77 -8.02
N GLU A 254 -1.04 -8.07 -6.92
CA GLU A 254 -1.40 -6.66 -6.65
C GLU A 254 -0.55 -6.09 -5.52
N ALA A 255 -0.86 -4.86 -5.08
CA ALA A 255 -0.31 -4.26 -3.85
C ALA A 255 1.23 -4.09 -3.88
N ALA A 256 1.78 -3.62 -4.99
CA ALA A 256 3.20 -3.32 -5.07
C ALA A 256 3.57 -2.23 -4.06
N TRP A 257 4.58 -2.49 -3.22
CA TRP A 257 5.15 -1.52 -2.29
C TRP A 257 6.68 -1.58 -2.36
N ILE A 258 7.33 -0.45 -2.18
CA ILE A 258 8.79 -0.39 -2.21
C ILE A 258 9.33 0.35 -0.99
N HIS A 259 10.41 -0.17 -0.43
CA HIS A 259 11.25 0.57 0.52
C HIS A 259 12.72 0.32 0.22
N LYS A 260 13.58 1.19 0.72
CA LYS A 260 15.03 1.09 0.55
C LYS A 260 15.71 0.99 1.91
N ARG A 261 16.66 0.08 2.03
CA ARG A 261 17.48 -0.07 3.22
C ARG A 261 18.91 -0.46 2.82
N ASP A 262 19.90 0.25 3.37
CA ASP A 262 21.33 -0.02 3.11
C ASP A 262 21.69 -0.10 1.60
N GLY A 263 21.03 0.74 0.78
CA GLY A 263 21.20 0.78 -0.69
C GLY A 263 20.46 -0.31 -1.46
N ILE A 264 19.76 -1.24 -0.79
CA ILE A 264 18.99 -2.32 -1.40
C ILE A 264 17.53 -1.89 -1.48
N TYR A 265 16.90 -2.09 -2.64
CA TYR A 265 15.47 -1.88 -2.87
C TYR A 265 14.70 -3.16 -2.58
N TYR A 266 13.67 -3.05 -1.77
CA TYR A 266 12.77 -4.14 -1.38
C TYR A 266 11.41 -3.90 -2.02
N LEU A 267 11.11 -4.63 -3.08
CA LEU A 267 9.78 -4.66 -3.70
C LEU A 267 8.96 -5.76 -3.00
N SER A 268 7.91 -5.38 -2.30
CA SER A 268 6.96 -6.32 -1.71
C SER A 268 5.61 -6.24 -2.41
N TYR A 269 4.87 -7.35 -2.43
CA TYR A 269 3.60 -7.44 -3.16
C TYR A 269 2.74 -8.60 -2.65
N SER A 270 1.44 -8.54 -2.96
CA SER A 270 0.47 -9.59 -2.71
C SER A 270 0.55 -10.68 -3.78
N THR A 271 0.39 -11.92 -3.36
CA THR A 271 0.26 -13.09 -4.26
C THR A 271 -1.22 -13.40 -4.58
N GLY A 272 -2.17 -12.63 -4.04
CA GLY A 272 -3.60 -12.75 -4.29
C GLY A 272 -4.21 -14.02 -3.70
N ASP A 273 -4.57 -14.97 -4.54
CA ASP A 273 -5.28 -16.21 -4.20
C ASP A 273 -4.54 -17.15 -3.21
N THR A 274 -3.25 -16.96 -2.99
CA THR A 274 -2.50 -17.66 -1.92
C THR A 274 -2.32 -16.82 -0.66
N HIS A 275 -2.76 -15.54 -0.69
CA HIS A 275 -2.85 -14.62 0.44
C HIS A 275 -1.54 -14.29 1.15
N TYR A 276 -0.38 -14.45 0.51
CA TYR A 276 0.90 -14.01 1.07
C TYR A 276 1.21 -12.56 0.67
N ILE A 277 1.87 -11.83 1.56
CA ILE A 277 2.73 -10.72 1.18
C ILE A 277 4.15 -11.27 1.07
N VAL A 278 4.73 -11.16 -0.11
CA VAL A 278 6.09 -11.63 -0.41
C VAL A 278 6.98 -10.45 -0.77
N TYR A 279 8.30 -10.68 -0.85
CA TYR A 279 9.23 -9.62 -1.25
C TYR A 279 10.35 -10.14 -2.14
N ALA A 280 10.87 -9.24 -2.95
CA ALA A 280 12.02 -9.40 -3.82
C ALA A 280 12.98 -8.22 -3.63
N THR A 281 14.27 -8.39 -3.90
CA THR A 281 15.27 -7.33 -3.74
C THR A 281 15.98 -7.01 -5.04
N GLY A 282 16.37 -5.74 -5.20
CA GLY A 282 17.12 -5.23 -6.36
C GLY A 282 18.12 -4.17 -5.95
N ASP A 283 18.97 -3.75 -6.87
CA ASP A 283 20.03 -2.75 -6.68
C ASP A 283 19.69 -1.39 -7.30
N ASN A 284 18.56 -1.31 -7.99
CA ASN A 284 18.05 -0.07 -8.58
C ASN A 284 16.51 -0.09 -8.65
N PRO A 285 15.84 1.07 -8.84
CA PRO A 285 14.38 1.15 -8.81
C PRO A 285 13.66 0.35 -9.91
N TYR A 286 14.31 0.10 -11.04
CA TYR A 286 13.72 -0.64 -12.16
C TYR A 286 13.91 -2.16 -12.07
N GLY A 287 14.70 -2.63 -11.09
CA GLY A 287 15.06 -4.03 -10.97
C GLY A 287 16.13 -4.50 -12.00
N PRO A 288 16.23 -5.79 -12.33
CA PRO A 288 15.31 -6.86 -11.90
C PRO A 288 15.32 -7.07 -10.38
N PHE A 289 14.19 -7.52 -9.87
CA PHE A 289 14.08 -7.86 -8.46
C PHE A 289 14.14 -9.39 -8.28
N THR A 290 15.03 -9.85 -7.41
CA THR A 290 15.18 -11.28 -7.09
C THR A 290 14.30 -11.66 -5.90
N TYR A 291 13.38 -12.59 -6.09
CA TYR A 291 12.51 -13.10 -5.03
C TYR A 291 13.31 -13.61 -3.83
N GLN A 292 12.94 -13.19 -2.63
CA GLN A 292 13.63 -13.55 -1.40
C GLN A 292 12.80 -14.43 -0.46
N GLY A 293 11.50 -14.18 -0.34
CA GLY A 293 10.66 -14.92 0.57
C GLY A 293 9.36 -14.22 0.96
N ILE A 294 8.80 -14.66 2.08
CA ILE A 294 7.53 -14.19 2.62
C ILE A 294 7.80 -13.06 3.62
N LEU A 295 7.17 -11.91 3.40
CA LEU A 295 7.14 -10.80 4.36
C LEU A 295 6.07 -11.05 5.42
N ASN A 296 4.84 -11.37 5.01
CA ASN A 296 3.73 -11.65 5.93
C ASN A 296 2.94 -12.88 5.52
N ASN A 297 2.62 -13.73 6.48
CA ASN A 297 1.73 -14.88 6.31
C ASN A 297 0.28 -14.42 6.06
N PRO A 298 -0.59 -15.28 5.49
CA PRO A 298 -1.98 -14.98 5.24
C PRO A 298 -2.71 -14.49 6.51
N VAL A 299 -3.52 -13.46 6.35
CA VAL A 299 -4.39 -12.91 7.38
C VAL A 299 -5.83 -13.42 7.23
N GLN A 300 -6.76 -12.97 8.07
CA GLN A 300 -8.17 -13.23 7.88
C GLN A 300 -8.71 -12.33 6.75
N GLY A 301 -9.45 -12.90 5.83
CA GLY A 301 -10.00 -12.21 4.65
C GLY A 301 -9.36 -12.68 3.35
N TRP A 302 -9.89 -12.21 2.21
CA TRP A 302 -9.41 -12.65 0.90
C TRP A 302 -8.26 -11.77 0.39
N THR A 303 -8.43 -10.45 0.41
CA THR A 303 -7.37 -9.53 0.01
C THR A 303 -6.32 -9.36 1.11
N ASN A 304 -5.10 -9.08 0.72
CA ASN A 304 -4.06 -8.58 1.60
C ASN A 304 -3.27 -7.48 0.89
N HIS A 305 -3.18 -6.34 1.52
CA HIS A 305 -2.46 -5.17 1.03
C HIS A 305 -1.68 -4.56 2.19
N HIS A 306 -0.58 -3.88 1.89
CA HIS A 306 0.33 -3.44 2.93
C HIS A 306 1.13 -2.20 2.53
N SER A 307 1.73 -1.61 3.53
CA SER A 307 2.87 -0.70 3.38
C SER A 307 3.90 -0.95 4.47
N THR A 308 5.13 -0.53 4.25
CA THR A 308 6.19 -0.63 5.24
C THR A 308 6.83 0.74 5.45
N ILE A 309 7.14 1.06 6.71
CA ILE A 309 7.76 2.35 7.08
C ILE A 309 8.75 2.17 8.21
N GLU A 310 9.85 2.93 8.17
CA GLU A 310 10.78 3.05 9.27
C GLU A 310 10.43 4.26 10.14
N ILE A 311 10.33 4.03 11.45
CA ILE A 311 10.05 5.06 12.44
C ILE A 311 11.02 4.88 13.60
N ASN A 312 11.91 5.86 13.82
CA ASN A 312 12.89 5.84 14.90
C ASN A 312 13.76 4.56 14.95
N GLY A 313 14.22 4.07 13.79
CA GLY A 313 15.07 2.89 13.66
C GLY A 313 14.33 1.56 13.81
N LYS A 314 13.01 1.58 13.80
CA LYS A 314 12.14 0.39 13.81
C LYS A 314 11.31 0.33 12.56
N TRP A 315 11.13 -0.87 12.01
CA TRP A 315 10.32 -1.11 10.83
C TRP A 315 8.93 -1.60 11.22
N TYR A 316 7.91 -1.02 10.58
CA TYR A 316 6.51 -1.36 10.79
C TYR A 316 5.85 -1.74 9.46
N LEU A 317 5.07 -2.82 9.53
CA LEU A 317 4.20 -3.29 8.48
C LEU A 317 2.77 -2.84 8.82
N PHE A 318 2.20 -1.96 8.01
CA PHE A 318 0.77 -1.69 8.02
C PHE A 318 0.10 -2.66 7.05
N TYR A 319 -0.98 -3.29 7.45
CA TYR A 319 -1.71 -4.29 6.68
C TYR A 319 -3.19 -4.25 7.05
N HIS A 320 -4.04 -4.94 6.32
CA HIS A 320 -5.43 -5.09 6.70
C HIS A 320 -5.82 -6.55 6.92
N ASP A 321 -6.90 -6.77 7.65
CA ASP A 321 -7.65 -8.02 7.74
C ASP A 321 -9.15 -7.74 7.91
N THR A 322 -9.93 -8.76 8.23
CA THR A 322 -11.39 -8.65 8.40
C THR A 322 -11.84 -8.93 9.84
N GLN A 323 -11.00 -8.67 10.83
CA GLN A 323 -11.30 -9.01 12.23
C GLN A 323 -12.59 -8.36 12.74
N LEU A 324 -12.86 -7.11 12.36
CA LEU A 324 -14.03 -6.38 12.86
C LEU A 324 -15.35 -6.92 12.30
N SER A 325 -15.39 -7.23 11.02
CA SER A 325 -16.63 -7.58 10.31
C SER A 325 -16.77 -9.07 10.01
N GLY A 326 -15.65 -9.78 9.80
CA GLY A 326 -15.64 -11.12 9.22
C GLY A 326 -15.99 -11.15 7.73
N GLN A 327 -16.14 -10.00 7.05
CA GLN A 327 -16.54 -9.88 5.65
C GLN A 327 -15.38 -9.35 4.80
N ASN A 328 -15.18 -9.94 3.60
CA ASN A 328 -14.03 -9.62 2.73
C ASN A 328 -13.98 -8.18 2.23
N ASN A 329 -15.12 -7.51 2.17
CA ASN A 329 -15.26 -6.14 1.68
C ASN A 329 -15.45 -5.08 2.78
N LEU A 330 -15.34 -5.47 4.06
CA LEU A 330 -15.40 -4.58 5.22
C LEU A 330 -14.21 -4.87 6.13
N ARG A 331 -13.07 -4.31 5.76
CA ARG A 331 -11.75 -4.62 6.32
C ARG A 331 -11.35 -3.63 7.42
N ASN A 332 -10.26 -3.92 8.08
CA ASN A 332 -9.67 -3.02 9.08
C ASN A 332 -8.15 -3.02 9.01
N VAL A 333 -7.57 -1.84 9.04
CA VAL A 333 -6.12 -1.64 9.03
C VAL A 333 -5.54 -1.93 10.41
N LYS A 334 -4.38 -2.58 10.41
CA LYS A 334 -3.57 -2.95 11.57
C LYS A 334 -2.11 -2.59 11.34
N VAL A 335 -1.30 -2.69 12.40
CA VAL A 335 0.15 -2.51 12.33
C VAL A 335 0.88 -3.61 13.10
N ALA A 336 2.01 -4.08 12.56
CA ALA A 336 2.93 -5.00 13.20
C ALA A 336 4.37 -4.49 13.08
N GLU A 337 5.23 -4.75 14.07
CA GLU A 337 6.67 -4.53 13.95
C GLU A 337 7.30 -5.70 13.16
N PHE A 338 8.24 -5.42 12.25
CA PHE A 338 9.00 -6.45 11.57
C PHE A 338 10.50 -6.16 11.58
N PHE A 339 11.31 -7.15 11.21
CA PHE A 339 12.75 -7.09 11.39
C PHE A 339 13.49 -7.55 10.14
N HIS A 340 14.52 -6.82 9.76
CA HIS A 340 15.54 -7.29 8.83
C HIS A 340 16.61 -8.07 9.58
N ASN A 341 17.01 -9.21 9.03
CA ASN A 341 18.14 -9.98 9.50
C ASN A 341 19.45 -9.30 9.09
N GLN A 342 20.58 -9.76 9.66
CA GLN A 342 21.90 -9.19 9.33
C GLN A 342 22.31 -9.38 7.85
N ASP A 343 21.77 -10.41 7.19
CA ASP A 343 21.99 -10.70 5.78
C ASP A 343 21.07 -9.92 4.84
N GLY A 344 20.25 -9.01 5.37
CA GLY A 344 19.29 -8.22 4.63
C GLY A 344 17.95 -8.93 4.35
N THR A 345 17.80 -10.20 4.69
CA THR A 345 16.50 -10.88 4.57
C THR A 345 15.52 -10.38 5.63
N ILE A 346 14.22 -10.50 5.36
CA ILE A 346 13.17 -10.10 6.30
C ILE A 346 12.73 -11.33 7.10
N LYS A 347 12.61 -11.16 8.42
CA LYS A 347 11.98 -12.16 9.28
C LYS A 347 10.47 -12.12 9.02
N THR A 348 9.93 -13.23 8.51
CA THR A 348 8.49 -13.34 8.20
C THR A 348 7.61 -12.94 9.37
N VAL A 349 6.67 -12.03 9.12
CA VAL A 349 5.65 -11.61 10.10
C VAL A 349 4.55 -12.67 10.14
N ASN A 350 4.09 -12.97 11.33
CA ASN A 350 2.92 -13.80 11.54
C ASN A 350 1.86 -12.99 12.29
N SER A 351 1.10 -12.21 11.53
CA SER A 351 0.06 -11.31 12.04
C SER A 351 -1.23 -12.03 12.42
N ARG A 352 -1.32 -13.33 12.12
CA ARG A 352 -2.44 -14.18 12.52
C ARG A 352 -2.22 -14.72 13.95
N LYS A 353 -2.59 -13.91 14.94
CA LYS A 353 -2.68 -14.38 16.32
C LYS A 353 -3.98 -13.90 16.95
#